data_d21c277a57a4ca8b7358d2c8516bfaac
#
_entry.id   d21c277a57a4ca8b7358d2c8516bfaac
#
_cell.length_a   1.000
_cell.length_b   1.000
_cell.length_c   1.000
_cell.angle_alpha   90.00
_cell.angle_beta   90.00
_cell.angle_gamma   90.00
#
_symmetry.space_group_name_H-M   'P 1'
#
loop_
_entity.id
_entity.type
_entity.pdbx_description
1 polymer ?
#
loop_
_entity_poly.entity_id
_entity_poly.type
_entity_poly.pdbx_seq_one_letter_code
_entity_poly.pdbx_strand_id
1 'polypeptide(L)'
;MNVMILAAGEGSRFLPHTLTKPKPALPFLNVPLGFYSLSLLENIPVEKLVVNTFHLPKEIVHLFQNGILPTRNLDFSHEVGELLGSGGGLKHAQKFFKGHHDLIMMNGDEVILPHQPRLMARALEQHKSSQALATLVVMDHPDVGRKFGGIWVNEQNEIQSIGKTRPENAVKGFHFIGVFIFSSRIFDYLTRGPSHIFTDVLLPAIQLGEKVDIFNSDVTWFETGNLNDYLSATKQSLEILKSDLPGSAYLKKVISKHSPQSKLTGDIFSASPLPKSFQSFGFSVIGNHVIIAENTVLTNCVVDSNVRLEKGFSSENKLLLNGCI
;
A
#
# COMPACT_ATOMS: atom_id res chain seq x y z
N MET A 1 3.27 19.87 -3.07
CA MET A 1 3.93 18.55 -3.07
C MET A 1 3.39 17.72 -4.22
N ASN A 2 4.26 17.16 -5.06
CA ASN A 2 3.89 16.17 -6.05
C ASN A 2 3.80 14.78 -5.41
N VAL A 3 2.86 13.94 -5.87
CA VAL A 3 2.69 12.57 -5.38
C VAL A 3 2.51 11.63 -6.55
N MET A 4 3.18 10.47 -6.48
CA MET A 4 2.97 9.36 -7.40
C MET A 4 2.56 8.10 -6.64
N ILE A 5 1.51 7.44 -7.11
CA ILE A 5 1.12 6.11 -6.62
C ILE A 5 1.49 5.07 -7.66
N LEU A 6 2.26 4.07 -7.24
CA LEU A 6 2.60 2.90 -8.06
C LEU A 6 1.45 1.90 -8.02
N ALA A 7 0.70 1.79 -9.11
CA ALA A 7 -0.47 0.93 -9.24
C ALA A 7 -0.48 0.07 -10.53
N ALA A 8 0.65 0.02 -11.24
CA ALA A 8 0.79 -0.69 -12.52
C ALA A 8 1.02 -2.20 -12.36
N GLY A 9 1.37 -2.69 -11.17
CA GLY A 9 1.76 -4.08 -10.92
C GLY A 9 0.65 -5.10 -11.23
N GLU A 10 1.04 -6.25 -11.78
CA GLU A 10 0.12 -7.35 -12.14
C GLU A 10 -0.48 -8.08 -10.93
N GLY A 11 0.18 -8.01 -9.77
CA GLY A 11 -0.28 -8.72 -8.57
C GLY A 11 -0.27 -10.25 -8.71
N SER A 12 0.67 -10.80 -9.45
CA SER A 12 0.74 -12.22 -9.83
C SER A 12 0.71 -13.20 -8.65
N ARG A 13 1.23 -12.81 -7.49
CA ARG A 13 1.18 -13.60 -6.24
C ARG A 13 -0.23 -13.69 -5.64
N PHE A 14 -1.17 -12.90 -6.13
CA PHE A 14 -2.56 -12.85 -5.64
C PHE A 14 -3.56 -13.45 -6.64
N LEU A 15 -3.08 -14.18 -7.64
CA LEU A 15 -3.94 -14.93 -8.57
C LEU A 15 -4.79 -15.97 -7.82
N PRO A 16 -6.04 -16.22 -8.29
CA PRO A 16 -6.69 -15.68 -9.49
C PRO A 16 -7.37 -14.30 -9.31
N HIS A 17 -7.44 -13.75 -8.10
CA HIS A 17 -8.21 -12.53 -7.77
C HIS A 17 -7.80 -11.32 -8.62
N THR A 18 -6.50 -11.21 -8.90
CA THR A 18 -5.94 -10.11 -9.70
C THR A 18 -6.18 -10.24 -11.21
N LEU A 19 -6.81 -11.31 -11.68
CA LEU A 19 -7.30 -11.37 -13.07
C LEU A 19 -8.46 -10.41 -13.34
N THR A 20 -9.28 -10.13 -12.33
CA THR A 20 -10.49 -9.32 -12.46
C THR A 20 -10.45 -8.02 -11.68
N LYS A 21 -9.61 -7.93 -10.64
CA LYS A 21 -9.52 -6.76 -9.75
C LYS A 21 -8.07 -6.45 -9.42
N PRO A 22 -7.53 -5.26 -9.80
CA PRO A 22 -6.13 -4.94 -9.52
C PRO A 22 -5.88 -4.84 -8.03
N LYS A 23 -4.68 -5.19 -7.57
CA LYS A 23 -4.34 -5.27 -6.14
C LYS A 23 -4.69 -4.00 -5.36
N PRO A 24 -4.44 -2.75 -5.85
CA PRO A 24 -4.87 -1.54 -5.15
C PRO A 24 -6.38 -1.42 -4.91
N ALA A 25 -7.20 -2.13 -5.70
CA ALA A 25 -8.65 -2.13 -5.56
C ALA A 25 -9.20 -3.26 -4.66
N LEU A 26 -8.35 -4.20 -4.22
CA LEU A 26 -8.78 -5.25 -3.28
C LEU A 26 -9.22 -4.63 -1.95
N PRO A 27 -10.36 -5.09 -1.38
CA PRO A 27 -10.87 -4.54 -0.13
C PRO A 27 -10.04 -5.02 1.06
N PHE A 28 -9.57 -4.13 1.90
CA PHE A 28 -8.99 -4.44 3.20
C PHE A 28 -9.83 -3.73 4.27
N LEU A 29 -10.52 -4.47 5.12
CA LEU A 29 -11.55 -3.93 6.03
C LEU A 29 -12.52 -2.96 5.31
N ASN A 30 -13.04 -3.39 4.16
CA ASN A 30 -13.97 -2.65 3.31
C ASN A 30 -13.44 -1.32 2.73
N VAL A 31 -12.13 -1.08 2.81
CA VAL A 31 -11.43 0.04 2.19
C VAL A 31 -10.49 -0.51 1.13
N PRO A 32 -10.47 0.00 -0.11
CA PRO A 32 -9.49 -0.39 -1.10
C PRO A 32 -8.05 -0.16 -0.62
N LEU A 33 -7.15 -1.12 -0.87
CA LEU A 33 -5.74 -1.05 -0.43
C LEU A 33 -5.07 0.27 -0.82
N GLY A 34 -5.31 0.78 -2.03
CA GLY A 34 -4.73 2.02 -2.51
C GLY A 34 -5.06 3.27 -1.67
N PHE A 35 -6.11 3.23 -0.87
CA PHE A 35 -6.47 4.37 -0.01
C PHE A 35 -5.77 4.35 1.34
N TYR A 36 -5.17 3.23 1.76
CA TYR A 36 -4.31 3.20 2.95
C TYR A 36 -3.06 4.04 2.75
N SER A 37 -2.35 3.85 1.62
CA SER A 37 -1.19 4.68 1.27
C SER A 37 -1.56 6.16 1.16
N LEU A 38 -2.64 6.50 0.44
CA LEU A 38 -3.11 7.88 0.32
C LEU A 38 -3.49 8.54 1.65
N SER A 39 -3.96 7.76 2.61
CA SER A 39 -4.35 8.28 3.92
C SER A 39 -3.14 8.78 4.73
N LEU A 40 -1.92 8.33 4.43
CA LEU A 40 -0.69 8.88 5.01
C LEU A 40 -0.43 10.35 4.64
N LEU A 41 -1.00 10.81 3.53
CA LEU A 41 -0.84 12.18 3.02
C LEU A 41 -1.78 13.19 3.69
N GLU A 42 -2.51 12.78 4.72
CA GLU A 42 -3.37 13.70 5.44
C GLU A 42 -2.56 14.87 6.02
N ASN A 43 -3.06 16.07 5.82
CA ASN A 43 -2.39 17.33 6.16
C ASN A 43 -1.10 17.62 5.37
N ILE A 44 -0.82 16.88 4.29
CA ILE A 44 0.19 17.24 3.32
C ILE A 44 -0.49 17.98 2.16
N PRO A 45 -0.08 19.21 1.83
CA PRO A 45 -0.65 19.93 0.70
C PRO A 45 -0.21 19.27 -0.61
N VAL A 46 -1.07 18.40 -1.16
CA VAL A 46 -0.83 17.72 -2.44
C VAL A 46 -1.27 18.63 -3.59
N GLU A 47 -0.32 19.04 -4.41
CA GLU A 47 -0.56 19.87 -5.60
C GLU A 47 -0.95 18.99 -6.79
N LYS A 48 -0.25 17.87 -6.97
CA LYS A 48 -0.45 16.95 -8.10
C LYS A 48 -0.40 15.52 -7.61
N LEU A 49 -1.38 14.71 -8.02
CA LEU A 49 -1.40 13.26 -7.84
C LEU A 49 -1.33 12.58 -9.21
N VAL A 50 -0.37 11.69 -9.39
CA VAL A 50 -0.24 10.85 -10.58
C VAL A 50 -0.31 9.39 -10.18
N VAL A 51 -1.09 8.60 -10.88
CA VAL A 51 -1.21 7.14 -10.67
C VAL A 51 -0.74 6.45 -11.95
N ASN A 52 0.28 5.59 -11.86
CA ASN A 52 0.65 4.79 -13.03
C ASN A 52 -0.27 3.58 -13.18
N THR A 53 -0.47 3.14 -14.41
CA THR A 53 -1.34 2.02 -14.73
C THR A 53 -0.75 1.18 -15.85
N PHE A 54 -0.91 -0.13 -15.75
CA PHE A 54 -0.59 -1.12 -16.78
C PHE A 54 -1.60 -2.27 -16.74
N HIS A 55 -1.63 -3.01 -15.63
CA HIS A 55 -2.58 -4.10 -15.42
C HIS A 55 -3.96 -3.54 -15.02
N LEU A 56 -5.02 -3.96 -15.72
CA LEU A 56 -6.41 -3.52 -15.50
C LEU A 56 -6.55 -1.98 -15.40
N PRO A 57 -6.05 -1.20 -16.36
CA PRO A 57 -5.95 0.26 -16.22
C PRO A 57 -7.31 0.93 -16.02
N LYS A 58 -8.39 0.41 -16.59
CA LYS A 58 -9.74 0.96 -16.40
C LYS A 58 -10.21 0.88 -14.96
N GLU A 59 -9.90 -0.23 -14.29
CA GLU A 59 -10.25 -0.46 -12.88
C GLU A 59 -9.47 0.48 -11.95
N ILE A 60 -8.18 0.70 -12.24
CA ILE A 60 -7.36 1.68 -11.51
C ILE A 60 -7.90 3.09 -11.71
N VAL A 61 -8.20 3.49 -12.95
CA VAL A 61 -8.79 4.80 -13.25
C VAL A 61 -10.11 4.97 -12.49
N HIS A 62 -11.01 3.98 -12.57
CA HIS A 62 -12.30 4.00 -11.86
C HIS A 62 -12.13 4.13 -10.35
N LEU A 63 -11.20 3.36 -9.75
CA LEU A 63 -10.91 3.40 -8.33
C LEU A 63 -10.52 4.81 -7.86
N PHE A 64 -9.54 5.44 -8.51
CA PHE A 64 -9.02 6.72 -8.06
C PHE A 64 -9.91 7.90 -8.45
N GLN A 65 -10.62 7.85 -9.58
CA GLN A 65 -11.57 8.91 -9.96
C GLN A 65 -12.78 9.01 -9.02
N ASN A 66 -13.21 7.87 -8.46
CA ASN A 66 -14.37 7.82 -7.56
C ASN A 66 -13.98 7.81 -6.07
N GLY A 67 -12.69 7.88 -5.77
CA GLY A 67 -12.17 7.86 -4.41
C GLY A 67 -12.09 9.23 -3.73
N ILE A 68 -11.95 9.22 -2.41
CA ILE A 68 -11.67 10.43 -1.64
C ILE A 68 -10.17 10.70 -1.67
N LEU A 69 -9.75 11.64 -2.51
CA LEU A 69 -8.35 11.95 -2.76
C LEU A 69 -7.88 13.21 -2.00
N PRO A 70 -6.55 13.36 -1.77
CA PRO A 70 -5.99 14.55 -1.13
C PRO A 70 -5.99 15.79 -2.06
N THR A 71 -6.19 15.61 -3.36
CA THR A 71 -6.28 16.68 -4.36
C THR A 71 -7.23 16.29 -5.48
N ARG A 72 -7.81 17.28 -6.17
CA ARG A 72 -8.57 17.07 -7.41
C ARG A 72 -7.70 17.08 -8.67
N ASN A 73 -6.42 17.46 -8.55
CA ASN A 73 -5.47 17.49 -9.65
C ASN A 73 -4.85 16.10 -9.85
N LEU A 74 -5.61 15.19 -10.46
CA LEU A 74 -5.28 13.80 -10.71
C LEU A 74 -4.99 13.56 -12.17
N ASP A 75 -3.87 12.89 -12.47
CA ASP A 75 -3.56 12.34 -13.80
C ASP A 75 -3.20 10.86 -13.72
N PHE A 76 -3.27 10.18 -14.86
CA PHE A 76 -2.89 8.79 -15.02
C PHE A 76 -1.73 8.65 -16.00
N SER A 77 -0.67 7.97 -15.56
CA SER A 77 0.48 7.63 -16.38
C SER A 77 0.32 6.21 -16.92
N HIS A 78 -0.27 6.09 -18.12
CA HIS A 78 -0.52 4.79 -18.75
C HIS A 78 0.77 4.21 -19.34
N GLU A 79 1.20 3.07 -18.85
CA GLU A 79 2.29 2.27 -19.42
C GLU A 79 1.70 1.37 -20.51
N VAL A 80 2.36 1.26 -21.66
CA VAL A 80 1.86 0.54 -22.83
C VAL A 80 2.94 -0.38 -23.39
N GLY A 81 2.57 -1.61 -23.71
CA GLY A 81 3.46 -2.62 -24.29
C GLY A 81 4.19 -3.44 -23.25
N GLU A 82 4.85 -2.81 -22.29
CA GLU A 82 5.60 -3.48 -21.21
C GLU A 82 5.48 -2.75 -19.89
N LEU A 83 5.65 -3.48 -18.78
CA LEU A 83 5.70 -2.91 -17.44
C LEU A 83 7.04 -2.21 -17.22
N LEU A 84 7.02 -0.92 -16.93
CA LEU A 84 8.23 -0.11 -16.82
C LEU A 84 8.96 -0.25 -15.47
N GLY A 85 8.36 -0.88 -14.48
CA GLY A 85 8.91 -0.95 -13.13
C GLY A 85 8.88 0.39 -12.40
N SER A 86 9.46 0.45 -11.20
CA SER A 86 9.34 1.64 -10.35
C SER A 86 10.15 2.84 -10.84
N GLY A 87 11.34 2.62 -11.38
CA GLY A 87 12.20 3.68 -11.95
C GLY A 87 11.68 4.17 -13.30
N GLY A 88 11.41 3.25 -14.23
CA GLY A 88 10.89 3.57 -15.56
C GLY A 88 9.49 4.18 -15.51
N GLY A 89 8.61 3.68 -14.62
CA GLY A 89 7.30 4.25 -14.37
C GLY A 89 7.38 5.69 -13.87
N LEU A 90 8.30 5.99 -12.95
CA LEU A 90 8.56 7.36 -12.49
C LEU A 90 9.08 8.24 -13.63
N LYS A 91 10.01 7.75 -14.46
CA LYS A 91 10.50 8.47 -15.65
C LYS A 91 9.38 8.77 -16.63
N HIS A 92 8.51 7.80 -16.88
CA HIS A 92 7.39 7.97 -17.78
C HIS A 92 6.36 8.99 -17.26
N ALA A 93 6.19 9.06 -15.94
CA ALA A 93 5.29 10.00 -15.26
C ALA A 93 5.88 11.43 -15.15
N GLN A 94 7.18 11.65 -15.41
CA GLN A 94 7.87 12.94 -15.26
C GLN A 94 7.14 14.10 -15.95
N LYS A 95 6.54 13.87 -17.12
CA LYS A 95 5.81 14.87 -17.91
C LYS A 95 4.61 15.51 -17.19
N PHE A 96 4.08 14.85 -16.16
CA PHE A 96 2.96 15.35 -15.37
C PHE A 96 3.39 16.25 -14.20
N PHE A 97 4.66 16.18 -13.81
CA PHE A 97 5.22 16.96 -12.71
C PHE A 97 5.86 18.24 -13.23
N LYS A 98 5.28 19.38 -12.88
CA LYS A 98 5.80 20.70 -13.24
C LYS A 98 6.61 21.28 -12.11
N GLY A 99 7.67 22.03 -12.46
CA GLY A 99 8.53 22.70 -11.49
C GLY A 99 9.51 21.76 -10.77
N HIS A 100 10.37 22.35 -9.91
CA HIS A 100 11.39 21.65 -9.14
C HIS A 100 10.91 21.38 -7.71
N HIS A 101 9.79 20.64 -7.60
CA HIS A 101 9.22 20.27 -6.29
C HIS A 101 9.60 18.85 -5.92
N ASP A 102 9.81 18.65 -4.63
CA ASP A 102 9.98 17.30 -4.08
C ASP A 102 8.77 16.43 -4.40
N LEU A 103 9.00 15.14 -4.51
CA LEU A 103 8.02 14.14 -4.90
C LEU A 103 7.93 13.05 -3.83
N ILE A 104 6.71 12.70 -3.43
CA ILE A 104 6.44 11.47 -2.69
C ILE A 104 6.03 10.40 -3.69
N MET A 105 6.71 9.25 -3.70
CA MET A 105 6.30 8.06 -4.45
C MET A 105 5.92 6.95 -3.47
N MET A 106 4.77 6.32 -3.68
CA MET A 106 4.22 5.32 -2.77
C MET A 106 3.72 4.10 -3.54
N ASN A 107 3.92 2.91 -2.96
CA ASN A 107 3.23 1.73 -3.45
C ASN A 107 1.72 1.86 -3.18
N GLY A 108 0.89 1.48 -4.15
CA GLY A 108 -0.57 1.59 -4.06
C GLY A 108 -1.25 0.40 -3.37
N ASP A 109 -0.51 -0.44 -2.67
CA ASP A 109 -1.02 -1.69 -2.09
C ASP A 109 -0.50 -1.99 -0.68
N GLU A 110 0.07 -0.98 0.00
CA GLU A 110 0.62 -1.11 1.35
C GLU A 110 -0.41 -0.74 2.43
N VAL A 111 -0.45 -1.52 3.49
CA VAL A 111 -1.20 -1.20 4.70
C VAL A 111 -0.23 -0.79 5.80
N ILE A 112 -0.16 0.52 6.02
CA ILE A 112 0.74 1.16 6.99
C ILE A 112 -0.12 1.89 8.01
N LEU A 113 0.01 1.54 9.29
CA LEU A 113 -0.72 2.13 10.40
C LEU A 113 0.26 2.88 11.32
N PRO A 114 0.44 4.19 11.17
CA PRO A 114 1.29 4.98 12.04
C PRO A 114 0.85 4.92 13.51
N HIS A 115 1.80 4.73 14.42
CA HIS A 115 1.56 4.81 15.87
C HIS A 115 1.57 6.25 16.35
N GLN A 116 2.31 7.11 15.66
CA GLN A 116 2.43 8.53 15.98
C GLN A 116 1.83 9.38 14.85
N PRO A 117 1.19 10.52 15.19
CA PRO A 117 0.67 11.44 14.18
C PRO A 117 1.78 12.08 13.35
N ARG A 118 1.42 12.64 12.19
CA ARG A 118 2.31 13.44 11.34
C ARG A 118 3.52 12.67 10.77
N LEU A 119 3.42 11.35 10.59
CA LEU A 119 4.51 10.53 10.04
C LEU A 119 5.14 11.16 8.79
N MET A 120 4.32 11.45 7.77
CA MET A 120 4.82 12.02 6.50
C MET A 120 5.39 13.43 6.66
N ALA A 121 4.81 14.26 7.53
CA ALA A 121 5.35 15.60 7.77
C ALA A 121 6.75 15.52 8.39
N ARG A 122 6.97 14.65 9.38
CA ARG A 122 8.30 14.42 10.00
C ARG A 122 9.32 13.88 9.00
N ALA A 123 8.90 12.91 8.14
CA ALA A 123 9.76 12.37 7.10
C ALA A 123 10.16 13.44 6.07
N LEU A 124 9.23 14.33 5.69
CA LEU A 124 9.49 15.46 4.80
C LEU A 124 10.40 16.52 5.45
N GLU A 125 10.23 16.81 6.74
CA GLU A 125 11.09 17.72 7.48
C GLU A 125 12.54 17.20 7.51
N GLN A 126 12.74 15.90 7.77
CA GLN A 126 14.08 15.28 7.71
C GLN A 126 14.65 15.30 6.29
N HIS A 127 13.87 14.92 5.28
CA HIS A 127 14.31 14.93 3.87
C HIS A 127 14.83 16.32 3.46
N LYS A 128 14.08 17.38 3.77
CA LYS A 128 14.48 18.75 3.44
C LYS A 128 15.73 19.19 4.18
N SER A 129 15.84 18.87 5.48
CA SER A 129 16.99 19.26 6.30
C SER A 129 18.27 18.56 5.88
N SER A 130 18.17 17.31 5.42
CA SER A 130 19.30 16.50 4.98
C SER A 130 19.79 16.81 3.57
N GLN A 131 18.98 17.49 2.76
CA GLN A 131 19.23 17.77 1.34
C GLN A 131 19.49 16.50 0.51
N ALA A 132 18.96 15.35 0.93
CA ALA A 132 19.14 14.08 0.28
C ALA A 132 18.50 14.05 -1.12
N LEU A 133 19.06 13.23 -2.02
CA LEU A 133 18.43 12.90 -3.31
C LEU A 133 17.13 12.12 -3.07
N ALA A 134 17.18 11.19 -2.11
CA ALA A 134 16.03 10.37 -1.71
C ALA A 134 16.02 10.14 -0.20
N THR A 135 14.82 9.98 0.38
CA THR A 135 14.62 9.45 1.73
C THR A 135 13.68 8.25 1.64
N LEU A 136 14.14 7.11 2.14
CA LEU A 136 13.38 5.87 2.20
C LEU A 136 12.67 5.80 3.56
N VAL A 137 11.35 5.64 3.56
CA VAL A 137 10.63 5.40 4.82
C VAL A 137 10.73 3.92 5.14
N VAL A 138 11.30 3.62 6.29
CA VAL A 138 11.62 2.25 6.72
C VAL A 138 11.10 1.97 8.12
N MET A 139 11.12 0.70 8.53
CA MET A 139 10.83 0.26 9.89
C MET A 139 11.76 -0.86 10.33
N ASP A 140 11.87 -1.05 11.64
CA ASP A 140 12.45 -2.25 12.21
C ASP A 140 11.51 -3.44 11.97
N HIS A 141 12.02 -4.52 11.38
CA HIS A 141 11.24 -5.72 11.15
C HIS A 141 12.08 -6.99 11.37
N PRO A 142 11.60 -7.99 12.15
CA PRO A 142 12.40 -9.18 12.51
C PRO A 142 12.75 -10.07 11.32
N ASP A 143 12.01 -10.02 10.23
CA ASP A 143 12.21 -10.88 9.05
C ASP A 143 13.07 -10.23 7.96
N VAL A 144 13.72 -9.09 8.23
CA VAL A 144 14.71 -8.49 7.34
C VAL A 144 15.89 -9.44 7.15
N GLY A 145 16.25 -9.68 5.88
CA GLY A 145 17.26 -10.65 5.51
C GLY A 145 16.80 -12.12 5.51
N ARG A 146 15.53 -12.36 5.90
CA ARG A 146 14.88 -13.69 5.89
C ARG A 146 13.74 -13.74 4.86
N LYS A 147 12.55 -13.31 5.27
CA LYS A 147 11.37 -13.21 4.40
C LYS A 147 11.48 -12.01 3.45
N PHE A 148 11.98 -10.88 3.96
CA PHE A 148 12.06 -9.61 3.24
C PHE A 148 13.51 -9.21 2.93
N GLY A 149 13.70 -8.43 1.86
CA GLY A 149 14.93 -7.69 1.65
C GLY A 149 15.11 -6.59 2.70
N GLY A 150 16.34 -6.14 2.89
CA GLY A 150 16.70 -5.07 3.81
C GLY A 150 17.31 -3.88 3.11
N ILE A 151 17.13 -2.71 3.71
CA ILE A 151 17.97 -1.53 3.51
C ILE A 151 19.07 -1.66 4.58
N TRP A 152 20.27 -2.06 4.15
CA TRP A 152 21.39 -2.36 5.04
C TRP A 152 22.25 -1.12 5.25
N VAL A 153 22.49 -0.77 6.50
CA VAL A 153 23.21 0.46 6.87
C VAL A 153 24.41 0.19 7.76
N ASN A 154 25.40 1.07 7.71
CA ASN A 154 26.53 1.12 8.66
C ASN A 154 26.16 1.87 9.96
N GLU A 155 27.14 2.06 10.86
CA GLU A 155 26.98 2.75 12.14
C GLU A 155 26.53 4.22 12.00
N GLN A 156 26.83 4.87 10.87
CA GLN A 156 26.45 6.22 10.53
C GLN A 156 25.07 6.31 9.86
N ASN A 157 24.33 5.20 9.74
CA ASN A 157 23.08 5.04 8.99
C ASN A 157 23.22 5.30 7.47
N GLU A 158 24.42 5.16 6.91
CA GLU A 158 24.64 5.22 5.47
C GLU A 158 24.30 3.88 4.83
N ILE A 159 23.57 3.91 3.71
CA ILE A 159 23.13 2.72 2.99
C ILE A 159 24.33 2.03 2.35
N GLN A 160 24.56 0.77 2.73
CA GLN A 160 25.64 -0.07 2.20
C GLN A 160 25.13 -1.02 1.11
N SER A 161 23.89 -1.46 1.20
CA SER A 161 23.27 -2.39 0.25
C SER A 161 21.76 -2.37 0.40
N ILE A 162 21.08 -2.82 -0.66
CA ILE A 162 19.63 -3.04 -0.70
C ILE A 162 19.39 -4.45 -1.25
N GLY A 163 18.79 -5.32 -0.46
CA GLY A 163 18.54 -6.71 -0.88
C GLY A 163 18.46 -7.68 0.30
N LYS A 164 18.40 -8.98 0.01
CA LYS A 164 18.26 -10.00 1.04
C LYS A 164 19.53 -10.24 1.83
N THR A 165 20.69 -10.15 1.21
CA THR A 165 21.97 -10.46 1.83
C THR A 165 22.51 -9.25 2.59
N ARG A 166 22.83 -9.45 3.87
CA ARG A 166 23.53 -8.45 4.68
C ARG A 166 25.00 -8.41 4.27
N PRO A 167 25.55 -7.26 3.85
CA PRO A 167 26.98 -7.11 3.60
C PRO A 167 27.76 -7.03 4.94
N GLU A 168 29.08 -7.35 4.89
CA GLU A 168 29.93 -7.41 6.09
C GLU A 168 30.04 -6.06 6.82
N ASN A 169 30.04 -4.97 6.08
CA ASN A 169 30.13 -3.60 6.60
C ASN A 169 28.79 -3.02 7.10
N ALA A 170 27.69 -3.77 7.03
CA ALA A 170 26.41 -3.32 7.58
C ALA A 170 26.23 -3.79 9.03
N VAL A 171 25.77 -2.88 9.88
CA VAL A 171 25.46 -3.18 11.29
C VAL A 171 23.97 -3.49 11.50
N LYS A 172 23.08 -2.91 10.65
CA LYS A 172 21.63 -3.03 10.78
C LYS A 172 20.94 -3.11 9.42
N GLY A 173 19.79 -3.77 9.38
CA GLY A 173 18.90 -3.78 8.24
C GLY A 173 17.51 -3.31 8.62
N PHE A 174 16.88 -2.51 7.76
CA PHE A 174 15.51 -2.03 7.91
C PHE A 174 14.61 -2.56 6.81
N HIS A 175 13.34 -2.73 7.11
CA HIS A 175 12.33 -3.03 6.11
C HIS A 175 11.84 -1.73 5.45
N PHE A 176 11.81 -1.70 4.12
CA PHE A 176 11.23 -0.60 3.34
C PHE A 176 9.72 -0.78 3.26
N ILE A 177 8.95 0.24 3.65
CA ILE A 177 7.49 0.17 3.74
C ILE A 177 6.74 0.77 2.54
N GLY A 178 7.39 0.85 1.38
CA GLY A 178 6.71 1.28 0.16
C GLY A 178 6.58 2.80 -0.03
N VAL A 179 7.35 3.63 0.71
CA VAL A 179 7.26 5.10 0.62
C VAL A 179 8.63 5.71 0.39
N PHE A 180 8.75 6.48 -0.70
CA PHE A 180 9.91 7.29 -1.04
C PHE A 180 9.58 8.78 -0.98
N ILE A 181 10.54 9.58 -0.57
CA ILE A 181 10.54 11.03 -0.76
C ILE A 181 11.75 11.36 -1.63
N PHE A 182 11.55 12.04 -2.75
CA PHE A 182 12.59 12.41 -3.68
C PHE A 182 12.73 13.92 -3.80
N SER A 183 13.96 14.41 -3.82
CA SER A 183 14.28 15.70 -4.41
C SER A 183 13.97 15.67 -5.91
N SER A 184 13.60 16.81 -6.49
CA SER A 184 13.39 16.93 -7.95
C SER A 184 14.61 16.50 -8.77
N ARG A 185 15.83 16.51 -8.21
CA ARG A 185 17.06 16.01 -8.84
C ARG A 185 17.01 14.54 -9.23
N ILE A 186 16.07 13.76 -8.66
CA ILE A 186 15.91 12.34 -9.00
C ILE A 186 15.69 12.13 -10.50
N PHE A 187 15.04 13.07 -11.19
CA PHE A 187 14.76 12.96 -12.62
C PHE A 187 16.01 12.97 -13.51
N ASP A 188 17.14 13.46 -13.00
CA ASP A 188 18.43 13.46 -13.72
C ASP A 188 19.09 12.07 -13.73
N TYR A 189 18.68 11.19 -12.80
CA TYR A 189 19.19 9.81 -12.67
C TYR A 189 18.28 8.76 -13.32
N LEU A 190 17.08 9.14 -13.76
CA LEU A 190 16.13 8.21 -14.37
C LEU A 190 16.37 8.05 -15.87
N THR A 191 16.35 6.81 -16.33
CA THR A 191 16.45 6.45 -17.76
C THR A 191 15.08 6.05 -18.33
N ARG A 192 14.94 6.11 -19.66
CA ARG A 192 13.74 5.60 -20.34
C ARG A 192 13.78 4.08 -20.42
N GLY A 193 12.61 3.46 -20.42
CA GLY A 193 12.43 2.00 -20.48
C GLY A 193 12.31 1.36 -19.08
N PRO A 194 12.22 0.03 -19.02
CA PRO A 194 12.08 -0.69 -17.76
C PRO A 194 13.26 -0.49 -16.84
N SER A 195 13.02 -0.08 -15.59
CA SER A 195 14.06 0.03 -14.58
C SER A 195 13.46 -0.04 -13.17
N HIS A 196 14.27 -0.51 -12.22
CA HIS A 196 13.92 -0.61 -10.81
C HIS A 196 14.60 0.52 -10.03
N ILE A 197 13.81 1.25 -9.22
CA ILE A 197 14.30 2.45 -8.52
C ILE A 197 15.51 2.18 -7.61
N PHE A 198 15.57 1.03 -6.94
CA PHE A 198 16.68 0.71 -6.05
C PHE A 198 17.96 0.35 -6.80
N THR A 199 17.90 -0.63 -7.70
CA THR A 199 19.09 -1.22 -8.35
C THR A 199 19.62 -0.37 -9.47
N ASP A 200 18.75 0.30 -10.23
CA ASP A 200 19.12 0.95 -11.47
C ASP A 200 19.22 2.48 -11.32
N VAL A 201 18.75 3.02 -10.16
CA VAL A 201 18.76 4.46 -9.91
C VAL A 201 19.47 4.80 -8.60
N LEU A 202 18.96 4.34 -7.44
CA LEU A 202 19.48 4.80 -6.16
C LEU A 202 20.86 4.24 -5.82
N LEU A 203 21.13 2.95 -6.06
CA LEU A 203 22.46 2.38 -5.80
C LEU A 203 23.53 3.02 -6.69
N PRO A 204 23.32 3.22 -8.01
CA PRO A 204 24.25 4.00 -8.82
C PRO A 204 24.42 5.45 -8.36
N ALA A 205 23.35 6.13 -7.95
CA ALA A 205 23.45 7.51 -7.45
C ALA A 205 24.27 7.60 -6.16
N ILE A 206 24.13 6.64 -5.24
CA ILE A 206 24.98 6.54 -4.03
C ILE A 206 26.46 6.38 -4.42
N GLN A 207 26.77 5.55 -5.41
CA GLN A 207 28.14 5.36 -5.90
C GLN A 207 28.74 6.64 -6.52
N LEU A 208 27.89 7.52 -7.05
CA LEU A 208 28.27 8.84 -7.57
C LEU A 208 28.34 9.93 -6.46
N GLY A 209 28.15 9.56 -5.20
CA GLY A 209 28.24 10.47 -4.05
C GLY A 209 26.93 11.15 -3.65
N GLU A 210 25.79 10.77 -4.25
CA GLU A 210 24.50 11.30 -3.83
C GLU A 210 24.08 10.73 -2.47
N LYS A 211 23.50 11.59 -1.65
CA LYS A 211 22.97 11.20 -0.36
C LYS A 211 21.60 10.57 -0.51
N VAL A 212 21.46 9.34 -0.01
CA VAL A 212 20.18 8.66 0.17
C VAL A 212 19.99 8.35 1.65
N ASP A 213 18.98 8.96 2.26
CA ASP A 213 18.68 8.82 3.69
C ASP A 213 17.63 7.75 3.96
N ILE A 214 17.55 7.32 5.22
CA ILE A 214 16.44 6.55 5.77
C ILE A 214 15.68 7.39 6.81
N PHE A 215 14.35 7.25 6.83
CA PHE A 215 13.48 7.72 7.91
C PHE A 215 12.90 6.49 8.62
N ASN A 216 13.45 6.14 9.79
CA ASN A 216 12.93 5.01 10.57
C ASN A 216 11.60 5.41 11.24
N SER A 217 10.55 4.68 10.91
CA SER A 217 9.17 4.95 11.31
C SER A 217 8.66 3.95 12.34
N ASP A 218 7.86 4.45 13.27
CA ASP A 218 7.13 3.65 14.26
C ASP A 218 5.72 3.39 13.73
N VAL A 219 5.52 2.20 13.12
CA VAL A 219 4.30 1.81 12.42
C VAL A 219 4.00 0.33 12.61
N THR A 220 2.73 -0.04 12.47
CA THR A 220 2.36 -1.41 12.12
C THR A 220 2.23 -1.48 10.59
N TRP A 221 2.98 -2.38 9.99
CA TRP A 221 2.92 -2.66 8.56
C TRP A 221 2.46 -4.10 8.33
N PHE A 222 1.66 -4.30 7.30
CA PHE A 222 1.14 -5.62 6.95
C PHE A 222 1.56 -6.04 5.55
N GLU A 223 2.14 -7.23 5.43
CA GLU A 223 2.28 -7.91 4.14
C GLU A 223 0.90 -8.31 3.61
N THR A 224 0.59 -7.86 2.41
CA THR A 224 -0.65 -8.17 1.70
C THR A 224 -0.36 -8.76 0.32
N GLY A 225 0.82 -9.34 0.11
CA GLY A 225 1.31 -9.77 -1.20
C GLY A 225 0.66 -11.04 -1.75
N ASN A 226 0.03 -11.86 -0.90
CA ASN A 226 -0.71 -13.06 -1.26
C ASN A 226 -1.91 -13.26 -0.34
N LEU A 227 -2.78 -14.21 -0.67
CA LEU A 227 -4.04 -14.44 0.06
C LEU A 227 -3.82 -14.79 1.54
N ASN A 228 -2.83 -15.64 1.87
CA ASN A 228 -2.61 -16.06 3.26
C ASN A 228 -2.11 -14.88 4.13
N ASP A 229 -1.13 -14.13 3.63
CA ASP A 229 -0.64 -12.93 4.33
C ASP A 229 -1.75 -11.88 4.46
N TYR A 230 -2.56 -11.69 3.42
CA TYR A 230 -3.71 -10.78 3.42
C TYR A 230 -4.79 -11.16 4.46
N LEU A 231 -5.16 -12.44 4.56
CA LEU A 231 -6.13 -12.91 5.56
C LEU A 231 -5.57 -12.79 6.98
N SER A 232 -4.27 -13.10 7.16
CA SER A 232 -3.58 -12.91 8.44
C SER A 232 -3.55 -11.43 8.85
N ALA A 233 -3.20 -10.54 7.92
CA ALA A 233 -3.24 -9.09 8.12
C ALA A 233 -4.64 -8.60 8.49
N THR A 234 -5.68 -9.11 7.81
CA THR A 234 -7.08 -8.79 8.10
C THR A 234 -7.46 -9.17 9.53
N LYS A 235 -7.13 -10.40 9.96
CA LYS A 235 -7.36 -10.87 11.33
C LYS A 235 -6.68 -9.98 12.36
N GLN A 236 -5.38 -9.70 12.18
CA GLN A 236 -4.60 -8.85 13.08
C GLN A 236 -5.16 -7.42 13.14
N SER A 237 -5.62 -6.87 12.02
CA SER A 237 -6.23 -5.54 11.98
C SER A 237 -7.57 -5.48 12.73
N LEU A 238 -8.35 -6.57 12.72
CA LEU A 238 -9.57 -6.67 13.55
C LEU A 238 -9.23 -6.69 15.04
N GLU A 239 -8.15 -7.38 15.45
CA GLU A 239 -7.67 -7.35 16.83
C GLU A 239 -7.18 -5.95 17.24
N ILE A 240 -6.48 -5.24 16.36
CA ILE A 240 -6.07 -3.84 16.59
C ILE A 240 -7.30 -2.95 16.82
N LEU A 241 -8.36 -3.12 16.03
CA LEU A 241 -9.60 -2.35 16.21
C LEU A 241 -10.31 -2.63 17.53
N LYS A 242 -10.33 -3.90 18.00
CA LYS A 242 -10.99 -4.33 19.24
C LYS A 242 -10.24 -3.86 20.49
N SER A 243 -8.92 -4.02 20.46
CA SER A 243 -8.07 -3.87 21.64
C SER A 243 -7.41 -2.50 21.77
N ASP A 244 -7.72 -1.57 20.88
CA ASP A 244 -7.16 -0.21 20.84
C ASP A 244 -5.62 -0.17 20.84
N LEU A 245 -5.01 -1.17 20.19
CA LEU A 245 -3.57 -1.32 20.03
C LEU A 245 -2.96 -0.19 19.17
N PRO A 246 -1.62 -0.01 19.18
CA PRO A 246 -0.95 0.95 18.30
C PRO A 246 -1.41 0.86 16.85
N GLY A 247 -1.71 2.01 16.23
CA GLY A 247 -2.31 2.08 14.89
C GLY A 247 -3.84 2.05 14.86
N SER A 248 -4.55 1.68 15.97
CA SER A 248 -6.01 1.61 16.01
C SER A 248 -6.68 2.93 15.65
N ALA A 249 -6.21 4.05 16.22
CA ALA A 249 -6.77 5.38 15.95
C ALA A 249 -6.67 5.74 14.46
N TYR A 250 -5.53 5.42 13.84
CA TYR A 250 -5.33 5.64 12.41
C TYR A 250 -6.25 4.74 11.57
N LEU A 251 -6.33 3.45 11.89
CA LEU A 251 -7.17 2.49 11.20
C LEU A 251 -8.66 2.88 11.27
N LYS A 252 -9.15 3.25 12.46
CA LYS A 252 -10.52 3.78 12.68
C LYS A 252 -10.79 4.99 11.80
N LYS A 253 -9.81 5.90 11.67
CA LYS A 253 -9.91 7.10 10.84
C LYS A 253 -10.02 6.78 9.35
N VAL A 254 -9.17 5.87 8.84
CA VAL A 254 -9.24 5.41 7.46
C VAL A 254 -10.59 4.77 7.15
N ILE A 255 -11.07 3.89 8.03
CA ILE A 255 -12.37 3.23 7.89
C ILE A 255 -13.51 4.28 7.91
N SER A 256 -13.53 5.18 8.87
CA SER A 256 -14.59 6.20 8.98
C SER A 256 -14.66 7.12 7.76
N LYS A 257 -13.53 7.34 7.09
CA LYS A 257 -13.45 8.16 5.87
C LYS A 257 -13.95 7.42 4.63
N HIS A 258 -13.59 6.14 4.48
CA HIS A 258 -13.79 5.39 3.23
C HIS A 258 -14.89 4.33 3.29
N SER A 259 -15.28 3.89 4.48
CA SER A 259 -16.35 2.90 4.72
C SER A 259 -17.12 3.18 6.01
N PRO A 260 -17.74 4.37 6.15
CA PRO A 260 -18.37 4.83 7.40
C PRO A 260 -19.54 3.96 7.87
N GLN A 261 -20.15 3.19 6.97
CA GLN A 261 -21.25 2.26 7.27
C GLN A 261 -20.78 0.96 7.91
N SER A 262 -19.47 0.64 7.85
CA SER A 262 -18.91 -0.59 8.39
C SER A 262 -18.94 -0.60 9.93
N LYS A 263 -19.37 -1.70 10.50
CA LYS A 263 -19.45 -1.91 11.96
C LYS A 263 -18.77 -3.21 12.35
N LEU A 264 -18.04 -3.17 13.45
CA LEU A 264 -17.44 -4.34 14.07
C LEU A 264 -18.36 -4.87 15.18
N THR A 265 -18.75 -6.15 15.09
CA THR A 265 -19.53 -6.85 16.10
C THR A 265 -18.89 -8.22 16.35
N GLY A 266 -18.24 -8.40 17.50
CA GLY A 266 -17.40 -9.57 17.75
C GLY A 266 -16.27 -9.67 16.72
N ASP A 267 -16.25 -10.77 15.97
CA ASP A 267 -15.25 -11.02 14.90
C ASP A 267 -15.80 -10.71 13.49
N ILE A 268 -16.95 -10.08 13.39
CA ILE A 268 -17.60 -9.74 12.13
C ILE A 268 -17.49 -8.24 11.89
N PHE A 269 -16.84 -7.86 10.79
CA PHE A 269 -16.76 -6.48 10.32
C PHE A 269 -17.62 -6.33 9.05
N SER A 270 -18.77 -5.67 9.16
CA SER A 270 -19.74 -5.65 8.07
C SER A 270 -20.21 -4.26 7.72
N ALA A 271 -20.32 -4.01 6.41
CA ALA A 271 -20.97 -2.85 5.79
C ALA A 271 -22.40 -3.19 5.29
N SER A 272 -22.83 -4.45 5.37
CA SER A 272 -24.14 -4.94 4.92
C SER A 272 -24.92 -5.58 6.06
N PRO A 273 -26.26 -5.60 6.00
CA PRO A 273 -27.09 -6.36 6.93
C PRO A 273 -26.80 -7.86 6.87
N LEU A 274 -26.89 -8.53 8.02
CA LEU A 274 -26.66 -9.97 8.13
C LEU A 274 -27.99 -10.66 8.51
N PRO A 275 -28.36 -11.77 7.86
CA PRO A 275 -29.53 -12.55 8.25
C PRO A 275 -29.29 -13.23 9.61
N LYS A 276 -30.36 -13.50 10.37
CA LYS A 276 -30.26 -14.16 11.69
C LYS A 276 -29.63 -15.55 11.64
N SER A 277 -29.74 -16.23 10.50
CA SER A 277 -29.16 -17.55 10.26
C SER A 277 -27.71 -17.53 9.76
N PHE A 278 -27.09 -16.34 9.61
CA PHE A 278 -25.67 -16.21 9.24
C PHE A 278 -24.76 -16.71 10.36
N GLN A 279 -23.77 -17.51 9.98
CA GLN A 279 -22.76 -18.01 10.91
C GLN A 279 -21.37 -17.61 10.46
N SER A 280 -20.55 -17.17 11.41
CA SER A 280 -19.15 -16.83 11.18
C SER A 280 -18.26 -17.55 12.19
N PHE A 281 -17.21 -18.21 11.69
CA PHE A 281 -16.17 -18.82 12.51
C PHE A 281 -14.83 -18.12 12.24
N GLY A 282 -14.08 -17.87 13.32
CA GLY A 282 -12.90 -17.01 13.23
C GLY A 282 -13.32 -15.57 12.93
N PHE A 283 -13.07 -15.05 11.73
CA PHE A 283 -13.51 -13.71 11.35
C PHE A 283 -14.27 -13.68 10.02
N SER A 284 -15.08 -12.64 9.83
CA SER A 284 -15.70 -12.33 8.55
C SER A 284 -15.66 -10.81 8.30
N VAL A 285 -15.21 -10.42 7.10
CA VAL A 285 -15.32 -9.04 6.59
C VAL A 285 -16.33 -9.04 5.45
N ILE A 286 -17.38 -8.24 5.57
CA ILE A 286 -18.48 -8.18 4.61
C ILE A 286 -18.57 -6.78 4.02
N GLY A 287 -18.40 -6.70 2.70
CA GLY A 287 -18.44 -5.47 1.94
C GLY A 287 -19.82 -4.81 1.90
N ASN A 288 -19.89 -3.71 1.18
CA ASN A 288 -21.13 -2.97 0.99
C ASN A 288 -22.04 -3.63 -0.06
N HIS A 289 -23.35 -3.55 0.14
CA HIS A 289 -24.36 -4.14 -0.77
C HIS A 289 -24.18 -5.65 -1.02
N VAL A 290 -23.61 -6.38 -0.06
CA VAL A 290 -23.56 -7.85 -0.12
C VAL A 290 -24.93 -8.41 0.19
N ILE A 291 -25.40 -9.34 -0.66
CA ILE A 291 -26.64 -10.09 -0.44
C ILE A 291 -26.26 -11.45 0.14
N ILE A 292 -26.64 -11.70 1.37
CA ILE A 292 -26.38 -12.96 2.08
C ILE A 292 -27.70 -13.70 2.28
N ALA A 293 -27.86 -14.85 1.63
CA ALA A 293 -29.03 -15.69 1.82
C ALA A 293 -28.94 -16.50 3.12
N GLU A 294 -30.06 -17.13 3.52
CA GLU A 294 -30.17 -17.92 4.74
C GLU A 294 -29.17 -19.08 4.79
N ASN A 295 -28.73 -19.43 6.00
CA ASN A 295 -27.83 -20.54 6.30
C ASN A 295 -26.46 -20.43 5.62
N THR A 296 -25.98 -19.20 5.36
CA THR A 296 -24.62 -18.93 4.92
C THR A 296 -23.64 -19.12 6.08
N VAL A 297 -22.53 -19.83 5.83
CA VAL A 297 -21.46 -20.09 6.80
C VAL A 297 -20.13 -19.60 6.23
N LEU A 298 -19.45 -18.72 6.93
CA LEU A 298 -18.13 -18.21 6.54
C LEU A 298 -17.10 -18.47 7.64
N THR A 299 -15.90 -18.91 7.25
CA THR A 299 -14.77 -19.10 8.15
C THR A 299 -13.56 -18.34 7.62
N ASN A 300 -13.06 -17.34 8.35
CA ASN A 300 -11.92 -16.51 7.96
C ASN A 300 -12.05 -15.95 6.52
N CYS A 301 -13.18 -15.35 6.21
CA CYS A 301 -13.49 -14.90 4.86
C CYS A 301 -13.61 -13.37 4.76
N VAL A 302 -13.20 -12.85 3.61
CA VAL A 302 -13.48 -11.48 3.18
C VAL A 302 -14.39 -11.54 1.97
N VAL A 303 -15.53 -10.88 2.02
CA VAL A 303 -16.51 -10.77 0.95
C VAL A 303 -16.51 -9.35 0.42
N ASP A 304 -16.16 -9.19 -0.84
CA ASP A 304 -16.13 -7.89 -1.50
C ASP A 304 -17.54 -7.29 -1.66
N SER A 305 -17.60 -6.01 -1.95
CA SER A 305 -18.87 -5.30 -2.20
C SER A 305 -19.62 -5.87 -3.41
N ASN A 306 -20.96 -5.81 -3.38
CA ASN A 306 -21.87 -6.26 -4.44
C ASN A 306 -21.84 -7.77 -4.72
N VAL A 307 -21.27 -8.57 -3.83
CA VAL A 307 -21.29 -10.04 -3.92
C VAL A 307 -22.64 -10.58 -3.48
N ARG A 308 -23.09 -11.66 -4.12
CA ARG A 308 -24.29 -12.41 -3.74
C ARG A 308 -23.90 -13.81 -3.30
N LEU A 309 -24.25 -14.16 -2.08
CA LEU A 309 -24.07 -15.50 -1.51
C LEU A 309 -25.43 -16.21 -1.45
N GLU A 310 -25.53 -17.34 -2.11
CA GLU A 310 -26.78 -18.12 -2.23
C GLU A 310 -27.10 -18.88 -0.93
N LYS A 311 -28.32 -19.37 -0.83
CA LYS A 311 -28.79 -20.12 0.35
C LYS A 311 -27.92 -21.35 0.62
N GLY A 312 -27.45 -21.47 1.88
CA GLY A 312 -26.60 -22.59 2.31
C GLY A 312 -25.14 -22.48 1.81
N PHE A 313 -24.72 -21.32 1.27
CA PHE A 313 -23.33 -21.12 0.85
C PHE A 313 -22.37 -21.28 2.02
N SER A 314 -21.27 -22.01 1.81
CA SER A 314 -20.22 -22.18 2.81
C SER A 314 -18.84 -21.93 2.18
N SER A 315 -17.98 -21.21 2.88
CA SER A 315 -16.62 -20.93 2.42
C SER A 315 -15.65 -20.74 3.57
N GLU A 316 -14.39 -21.10 3.34
CA GLU A 316 -13.33 -20.99 4.32
C GLU A 316 -12.04 -20.46 3.72
N ASN A 317 -11.36 -19.54 4.45
CA ASN A 317 -10.06 -18.97 4.12
C ASN A 317 -10.01 -18.38 2.69
N LYS A 318 -11.02 -17.58 2.35
CA LYS A 318 -11.20 -17.00 1.00
C LYS A 318 -11.39 -15.49 1.01
N LEU A 319 -10.94 -14.89 -0.08
CA LEU A 319 -11.42 -13.59 -0.55
C LEU A 319 -12.44 -13.87 -1.66
N LEU A 320 -13.70 -13.49 -1.44
CA LEU A 320 -14.81 -13.71 -2.37
C LEU A 320 -15.05 -12.41 -3.14
N LEU A 321 -14.73 -12.41 -4.43
CA LEU A 321 -14.96 -11.30 -5.35
C LEU A 321 -16.15 -11.59 -6.25
N ASN A 322 -16.81 -10.55 -6.72
CA ASN A 322 -17.88 -10.70 -7.71
C ASN A 322 -17.30 -11.31 -9.00
N GLY A 323 -17.91 -12.40 -9.48
CA GLY A 323 -17.44 -13.15 -10.66
C GLY A 323 -16.34 -14.19 -10.37
N CYS A 324 -15.94 -14.39 -9.10
CA CYS A 324 -14.94 -15.39 -8.67
C CYS A 324 -15.47 -16.30 -7.54
N ILE A 325 -16.76 -16.50 -7.45
CA ILE A 325 -17.43 -17.34 -6.43
C ILE A 325 -17.77 -18.69 -7.00
#